data_bc50e82df28a3ce2b9f254fa97eef473
#
_entry.id   bc50e82df28a3ce2b9f254fa97eef473
#
_cell.length_a   1.000
_cell.length_b   1.000
_cell.length_c   1.000
_cell.angle_alpha   90.00
_cell.angle_beta   90.00
_cell.angle_gamma   90.00
#
_symmetry.space_group_name_H-M   'P 1'
#
loop_
_entity.id
_entity.type
_entity.pdbx_description
1 polymer ?
#
loop_
_entity_poly.entity_id
_entity_poly.type
_entity_poly.pdbx_seq_one_letter_code
_entity_poly.pdbx_strand_id
1 'polypeptide(L)'
;MKRFPLAALFLALGALLTPMLAQNKNVATRVGFVDADALVQAHPDYKKVQDLQAQARKELAPLEEKLKPLDQKVRSGQATAKERQDYEALAKTYQDTLKKWQDRQNPVLKPILEDVDQAIAKVAKAQGFAVVMSRQVAAQSGLVVYADEDTDLTQAVIKELKR
;
A
#
# COMPACT_ATOMS: atom_id res chain seq x y z
N MET A 1 -61.37 -11.67 65.72
CA MET A 1 -59.96 -12.06 65.68
C MET A 1 -59.71 -12.73 64.34
N LYS A 2 -59.21 -11.96 63.31
CA LYS A 2 -58.95 -12.48 61.95
C LYS A 2 -57.46 -12.57 61.79
N ARG A 3 -56.94 -13.79 61.68
CA ARG A 3 -55.54 -14.10 61.42
C ARG A 3 -55.30 -13.98 59.92
N PHE A 4 -54.49 -13.03 59.51
CA PHE A 4 -54.00 -12.93 58.14
C PHE A 4 -52.75 -13.82 58.01
N PRO A 5 -52.64 -14.66 56.97
CA PRO A 5 -51.43 -15.46 56.72
C PRO A 5 -50.34 -14.62 56.05
N LEU A 6 -49.19 -14.57 56.67
CA LEU A 6 -47.98 -13.84 56.29
C LEU A 6 -47.16 -14.64 55.31
N ALA A 7 -47.80 -15.27 54.29
CA ALA A 7 -47.11 -16.21 53.40
C ALA A 7 -47.07 -15.81 51.91
N ALA A 8 -47.39 -14.55 51.55
CA ALA A 8 -47.52 -14.15 50.18
C ALA A 8 -46.52 -13.07 49.73
N LEU A 9 -45.41 -12.85 50.45
CA LEU A 9 -44.45 -11.75 50.11
C LEU A 9 -43.04 -12.18 49.69
N PHE A 10 -42.84 -13.45 49.33
CA PHE A 10 -41.48 -13.92 48.93
C PHE A 10 -41.35 -14.45 47.51
N LEU A 11 -42.29 -14.18 46.59
CA LEU A 11 -42.27 -14.73 45.23
C LEU A 11 -42.06 -13.68 44.10
N ALA A 12 -41.61 -12.45 44.44
CA ALA A 12 -41.45 -11.39 43.43
C ALA A 12 -40.02 -10.82 43.26
N LEU A 13 -39.00 -11.47 43.84
CA LEU A 13 -37.62 -10.94 43.75
C LEU A 13 -36.62 -11.91 43.12
N GLY A 14 -37.08 -12.84 42.29
CA GLY A 14 -36.25 -13.89 41.66
C GLY A 14 -36.01 -13.79 40.17
N ALA A 15 -36.37 -12.71 39.48
CA ALA A 15 -36.40 -12.71 38.00
C ALA A 15 -35.62 -11.56 37.32
N LEU A 16 -34.45 -11.13 37.85
CA LEU A 16 -33.61 -10.12 37.20
C LEU A 16 -32.11 -10.43 37.25
N LEU A 17 -31.74 -11.71 37.25
CA LEU A 17 -30.39 -12.15 36.94
C LEU A 17 -30.41 -12.80 35.53
N THR A 18 -30.68 -12.00 34.51
CA THR A 18 -30.27 -12.37 33.14
C THR A 18 -28.75 -12.33 33.14
N PRO A 19 -28.04 -13.46 32.95
CA PRO A 19 -26.62 -13.41 32.70
C PRO A 19 -26.45 -12.60 31.40
N MET A 20 -25.82 -11.44 31.48
CA MET A 20 -25.26 -10.72 30.35
C MET A 20 -24.18 -11.65 29.79
N LEU A 21 -24.59 -12.61 28.96
CA LEU A 21 -23.68 -13.33 28.08
C LEU A 21 -23.05 -12.24 27.22
N ALA A 22 -21.87 -11.79 27.65
CA ALA A 22 -20.99 -11.05 26.78
C ALA A 22 -20.80 -11.94 25.53
N GLN A 23 -21.57 -11.66 24.48
CA GLN A 23 -21.30 -12.20 23.16
C GLN A 23 -19.92 -11.66 22.78
N ASN A 24 -18.88 -12.43 23.09
CA ASN A 24 -17.63 -12.35 22.36
C ASN A 24 -18.00 -12.58 20.89
N LYS A 25 -18.32 -11.49 20.20
CA LYS A 25 -18.31 -11.50 18.75
C LYS A 25 -16.87 -11.80 18.39
N ASN A 26 -16.57 -13.07 18.16
CA ASN A 26 -15.44 -13.46 17.33
C ASN A 26 -15.72 -12.87 15.95
N VAL A 27 -15.46 -11.58 15.80
CA VAL A 27 -15.45 -10.93 14.50
C VAL A 27 -14.26 -11.55 13.80
N ALA A 28 -14.53 -12.50 12.92
CA ALA A 28 -13.48 -13.06 12.07
C ALA A 28 -12.70 -11.88 11.48
N THR A 29 -11.39 -11.82 11.76
CA THR A 29 -10.54 -10.75 11.26
C THR A 29 -10.49 -10.86 9.74
N ARG A 30 -11.25 -10.00 9.05
CA ARG A 30 -11.27 -9.99 7.59
C ARG A 30 -10.00 -9.34 7.09
N VAL A 31 -9.30 -10.03 6.19
CA VAL A 31 -8.13 -9.53 5.47
C VAL A 31 -8.56 -9.19 4.05
N GLY A 32 -8.27 -7.97 3.63
CA GLY A 32 -8.52 -7.49 2.28
C GLY A 32 -7.22 -7.34 1.49
N PHE A 33 -7.36 -7.19 0.18
CA PHE A 33 -6.25 -6.98 -0.73
C PHE A 33 -6.50 -5.77 -1.62
N VAL A 34 -5.41 -5.11 -2.02
CA VAL A 34 -5.45 -4.02 -3.01
C VAL A 34 -4.30 -4.20 -4.01
N ASP A 35 -4.51 -3.77 -5.23
CA ASP A 35 -3.45 -3.54 -6.19
C ASP A 35 -2.91 -2.11 -5.97
N ALA A 36 -1.79 -2.02 -5.25
CA ALA A 36 -1.20 -0.74 -4.87
C ALA A 36 -0.77 0.09 -6.09
N ASP A 37 -0.25 -0.56 -7.14
CA ASP A 37 0.17 0.14 -8.36
C ASP A 37 -1.05 0.71 -9.10
N ALA A 38 -2.14 -0.04 -9.19
CA ALA A 38 -3.39 0.41 -9.80
C ALA A 38 -3.99 1.60 -9.03
N LEU A 39 -3.90 1.62 -7.71
CA LEU A 39 -4.38 2.73 -6.88
C LEU A 39 -3.59 4.01 -7.15
N VAL A 40 -2.26 3.94 -7.14
CA VAL A 40 -1.39 5.08 -7.43
C VAL A 40 -1.65 5.62 -8.84
N GLN A 41 -1.78 4.71 -9.83
CA GLN A 41 -2.05 5.09 -11.22
C GLN A 41 -3.45 5.71 -11.42
N ALA A 42 -4.42 5.32 -10.60
CA ALA A 42 -5.78 5.86 -10.66
C ALA A 42 -5.93 7.23 -9.99
N HIS A 43 -4.91 7.69 -9.24
CA HIS A 43 -4.94 8.98 -8.56
C HIS A 43 -5.01 10.14 -9.56
N PRO A 44 -5.84 11.18 -9.33
CA PRO A 44 -5.99 12.31 -10.25
C PRO A 44 -4.66 13.01 -10.61
N ASP A 45 -3.75 13.10 -9.66
CA ASP A 45 -2.45 13.76 -9.83
C ASP A 45 -1.34 12.84 -10.40
N TYR A 46 -1.64 11.57 -10.71
CA TYR A 46 -0.64 10.64 -11.23
C TYR A 46 0.02 11.10 -12.54
N LYS A 47 -0.70 11.88 -13.33
CA LYS A 47 -0.14 12.48 -14.55
C LYS A 47 1.13 13.30 -14.26
N LYS A 48 1.21 14.00 -13.13
CA LYS A 48 2.40 14.77 -12.74
C LYS A 48 3.62 13.86 -12.57
N VAL A 49 3.41 12.64 -12.01
CA VAL A 49 4.45 11.62 -11.85
C VAL A 49 4.89 11.10 -13.21
N GLN A 50 3.95 10.81 -14.12
CA GLN A 50 4.26 10.37 -15.49
C GLN A 50 5.07 11.40 -16.27
N ASP A 51 4.70 12.69 -16.16
CA ASP A 51 5.42 13.77 -16.84
C ASP A 51 6.86 13.91 -16.33
N LEU A 52 7.08 13.76 -15.01
CA LEU A 52 8.43 13.75 -14.42
C LEU A 52 9.24 12.52 -14.87
N GLN A 53 8.62 11.33 -14.91
CA GLN A 53 9.27 10.12 -15.40
C GLN A 53 9.66 10.24 -16.88
N ALA A 54 8.80 10.83 -17.69
CA ALA A 54 9.10 11.05 -19.10
C ALA A 54 10.29 12.01 -19.30
N GLN A 55 10.38 13.08 -18.50
CA GLN A 55 11.51 13.99 -18.50
C GLN A 55 12.79 13.31 -18.01
N ALA A 56 12.71 12.53 -16.93
CA ALA A 56 13.85 11.76 -16.42
C ALA A 56 14.40 10.79 -17.46
N ARG A 57 13.52 10.05 -18.16
CA ARG A 57 13.93 9.14 -19.25
C ARG A 57 14.66 9.87 -20.38
N LYS A 58 14.19 11.05 -20.79
CA LYS A 58 14.84 11.86 -21.84
C LYS A 58 16.25 12.29 -21.44
N GLU A 59 16.48 12.60 -20.18
CA GLU A 59 17.80 13.03 -19.67
C GLU A 59 18.74 11.83 -19.42
N LEU A 60 18.19 10.70 -18.96
CA LEU A 60 18.98 9.51 -18.62
C LEU A 60 19.33 8.63 -19.82
N ALA A 61 18.44 8.49 -20.81
CA ALA A 61 18.67 7.60 -21.96
C ALA A 61 20.01 7.85 -22.69
N PRO A 62 20.40 9.10 -23.04
CA PRO A 62 21.68 9.34 -23.69
C PRO A 62 22.89 9.02 -22.81
N LEU A 63 22.75 9.08 -21.48
CA LEU A 63 23.81 8.68 -20.55
C LEU A 63 23.94 7.16 -20.52
N GLU A 64 22.81 6.43 -20.50
CA GLU A 64 22.79 4.96 -20.57
C GLU A 64 23.40 4.43 -21.86
N GLU A 65 23.05 5.03 -23.00
CA GLU A 65 23.62 4.66 -24.30
C GLU A 65 25.15 4.80 -24.34
N LYS A 66 25.70 5.83 -23.69
CA LYS A 66 27.14 6.05 -23.60
C LYS A 66 27.81 5.13 -22.57
N LEU A 67 27.12 4.84 -21.45
CA LEU A 67 27.65 3.97 -20.41
C LEU A 67 27.76 2.52 -20.86
N LYS A 68 26.76 2.01 -21.58
CA LYS A 68 26.68 0.59 -21.96
C LYS A 68 27.94 0.04 -22.65
N PRO A 69 28.51 0.68 -23.69
CA PRO A 69 29.72 0.18 -24.34
C PRO A 69 30.95 0.29 -23.44
N LEU A 70 31.06 1.33 -22.62
CA LEU A 70 32.16 1.49 -21.68
C LEU A 70 32.11 0.44 -20.56
N ASP A 71 30.93 0.18 -19.99
CA ASP A 71 30.71 -0.88 -18.99
C ASP A 71 31.14 -2.25 -19.53
N GLN A 72 30.78 -2.56 -20.75
CA GLN A 72 31.14 -3.82 -21.40
C GLN A 72 32.67 -3.97 -21.55
N LYS A 73 33.39 -2.90 -21.94
CA LYS A 73 34.84 -2.91 -22.03
C LYS A 73 35.51 -3.01 -20.68
N VAL A 74 34.98 -2.32 -19.67
CA VAL A 74 35.50 -2.37 -18.30
C VAL A 74 35.37 -3.78 -17.74
N ARG A 75 34.20 -4.42 -17.88
CA ARG A 75 33.92 -5.79 -17.40
C ARG A 75 34.76 -6.86 -18.12
N SER A 76 35.05 -6.66 -19.40
CA SER A 76 35.87 -7.59 -20.16
C SER A 76 37.39 -7.37 -19.96
N GLY A 77 37.80 -6.37 -19.20
CA GLY A 77 39.21 -6.01 -19.01
C GLY A 77 39.88 -5.35 -20.21
N GLN A 78 39.11 -5.02 -21.25
CA GLN A 78 39.62 -4.44 -22.50
C GLN A 78 39.64 -2.91 -22.52
N ALA A 79 39.12 -2.28 -21.44
CA ALA A 79 39.09 -0.83 -21.36
C ALA A 79 40.51 -0.23 -21.15
N THR A 80 40.84 0.77 -21.92
CA THR A 80 42.01 1.62 -21.73
C THR A 80 41.90 2.42 -20.43
N ALA A 81 42.99 2.99 -19.95
CA ALA A 81 42.97 3.86 -18.77
C ALA A 81 42.02 5.06 -18.97
N LYS A 82 42.02 5.65 -20.15
CA LYS A 82 41.12 6.75 -20.51
C LYS A 82 39.65 6.31 -20.47
N GLU A 83 39.31 5.16 -21.08
CA GLU A 83 37.94 4.65 -21.10
C GLU A 83 37.43 4.32 -19.71
N ARG A 84 38.27 3.84 -18.80
CA ARG A 84 37.92 3.66 -17.37
C ARG A 84 37.59 5.00 -16.69
N GLN A 85 38.41 6.01 -16.91
CA GLN A 85 38.18 7.35 -16.38
C GLN A 85 36.89 7.96 -16.96
N ASP A 86 36.66 7.83 -18.25
CA ASP A 86 35.44 8.29 -18.94
C ASP A 86 34.20 7.57 -18.39
N TYR A 87 34.29 6.25 -18.15
CA TYR A 87 33.25 5.45 -17.52
C TYR A 87 32.91 5.94 -16.12
N GLU A 88 33.91 6.15 -15.25
CA GLU A 88 33.72 6.63 -13.87
C GLU A 88 33.04 8.00 -13.85
N ALA A 89 33.50 8.94 -14.68
CA ALA A 89 32.92 10.27 -14.77
C ALA A 89 31.45 10.22 -15.26
N LEU A 90 31.20 9.40 -16.27
CA LEU A 90 29.85 9.25 -16.85
C LEU A 90 28.92 8.52 -15.88
N ALA A 91 29.40 7.48 -15.18
CA ALA A 91 28.62 6.75 -14.18
C ALA A 91 28.24 7.68 -13.01
N LYS A 92 29.17 8.53 -12.58
CA LYS A 92 28.87 9.56 -11.58
C LYS A 92 27.80 10.53 -12.06
N THR A 93 27.90 11.03 -13.29
CA THR A 93 26.90 11.93 -13.89
C THR A 93 25.52 11.26 -13.97
N TYR A 94 25.47 9.98 -14.33
CA TYR A 94 24.23 9.21 -14.37
C TYR A 94 23.60 9.09 -12.99
N GLN A 95 24.39 8.75 -11.98
CA GLN A 95 23.91 8.64 -10.59
C GLN A 95 23.42 9.99 -10.02
N ASP A 96 24.15 11.07 -10.27
CA ASP A 96 23.75 12.42 -9.86
C ASP A 96 22.44 12.85 -10.54
N THR A 97 22.27 12.47 -11.81
CA THR A 97 21.05 12.73 -12.55
C THR A 97 19.88 11.90 -12.03
N LEU A 98 20.07 10.61 -11.72
CA LEU A 98 19.08 9.77 -11.08
C LEU A 98 18.62 10.38 -9.75
N LYS A 99 19.55 10.75 -8.91
CA LYS A 99 19.25 11.37 -7.61
C LYS A 99 18.46 12.67 -7.78
N LYS A 100 18.85 13.54 -8.70
CA LYS A 100 18.12 14.77 -9.03
C LYS A 100 16.66 14.49 -9.38
N TRP A 101 16.39 13.44 -10.16
CA TRP A 101 15.03 13.08 -10.55
C TRP A 101 14.24 12.43 -9.42
N GLN A 102 14.86 11.60 -8.59
CA GLN A 102 14.24 11.07 -7.37
C GLN A 102 13.83 12.20 -6.41
N ASP A 103 14.73 13.15 -6.19
CA ASP A 103 14.48 14.31 -5.32
C ASP A 103 13.33 15.20 -5.84
N ARG A 104 13.13 15.24 -7.16
CA ARG A 104 11.98 15.94 -7.80
C ARG A 104 10.69 15.13 -7.75
N GLN A 105 10.76 13.82 -7.83
CA GLN A 105 9.60 12.93 -7.84
C GLN A 105 9.01 12.76 -6.44
N ASN A 106 9.86 12.65 -5.42
CA ASN A 106 9.43 12.37 -4.05
C ASN A 106 8.37 13.35 -3.52
N PRO A 107 8.52 14.68 -3.63
CA PRO A 107 7.50 15.62 -3.13
C PRO A 107 6.19 15.56 -3.90
N VAL A 108 6.18 15.03 -5.13
CA VAL A 108 4.96 14.82 -5.93
C VAL A 108 4.30 13.49 -5.58
N LEU A 109 5.10 12.45 -5.37
CA LEU A 109 4.59 11.11 -5.07
C LEU A 109 4.08 10.97 -3.63
N LYS A 110 4.74 11.64 -2.68
CA LYS A 110 4.39 11.54 -1.26
C LYS A 110 2.91 11.85 -0.97
N PRO A 111 2.32 12.99 -1.40
CA PRO A 111 0.90 13.26 -1.16
C PRO A 111 -0.01 12.25 -1.85
N ILE A 112 0.34 11.75 -3.03
CA ILE A 112 -0.43 10.69 -3.71
C ILE A 112 -0.49 9.42 -2.86
N LEU A 113 0.64 9.01 -2.27
CA LEU A 113 0.68 7.83 -1.40
C LEU A 113 -0.13 8.06 -0.12
N GLU A 114 -0.05 9.25 0.48
CA GLU A 114 -0.82 9.62 1.67
C GLU A 114 -2.35 9.57 1.39
N ASP A 115 -2.78 10.08 0.25
CA ASP A 115 -4.19 10.04 -0.18
C ASP A 115 -4.66 8.60 -0.45
N VAL A 116 -3.82 7.77 -1.08
CA VAL A 116 -4.10 6.35 -1.30
C VAL A 116 -4.25 5.61 0.04
N ASP A 117 -3.35 5.83 0.99
CA ASP A 117 -3.41 5.20 2.31
C ASP A 117 -4.68 5.60 3.07
N GLN A 118 -5.06 6.88 3.03
CA GLN A 118 -6.30 7.36 3.63
C GLN A 118 -7.55 6.74 2.98
N ALA A 119 -7.57 6.63 1.66
CA ALA A 119 -8.66 6.01 0.93
C ALA A 119 -8.79 4.52 1.26
N ILE A 120 -7.65 3.79 1.33
CA ILE A 120 -7.62 2.39 1.77
C ILE A 120 -8.19 2.26 3.18
N ALA A 121 -7.72 3.06 4.13
CA ALA A 121 -8.18 3.01 5.51
C ALA A 121 -9.68 3.29 5.64
N LYS A 122 -10.20 4.26 4.88
CA LYS A 122 -11.63 4.61 4.86
C LYS A 122 -12.48 3.48 4.32
N VAL A 123 -12.10 2.89 3.18
CA VAL A 123 -12.82 1.78 2.55
C VAL A 123 -12.76 0.53 3.43
N ALA A 124 -11.57 0.19 3.96
CA ALA A 124 -11.39 -0.95 4.85
C ALA A 124 -12.31 -0.88 6.07
N LYS A 125 -12.34 0.27 6.76
CA LYS A 125 -13.22 0.49 7.91
C LYS A 125 -14.70 0.37 7.54
N ALA A 126 -15.11 0.97 6.42
CA ALA A 126 -16.50 0.95 5.97
C ALA A 126 -16.99 -0.48 5.63
N GLN A 127 -16.08 -1.34 5.14
CA GLN A 127 -16.41 -2.71 4.75
C GLN A 127 -16.04 -3.77 5.80
N GLY A 128 -15.54 -3.34 6.98
CA GLY A 128 -15.24 -4.24 8.10
C GLY A 128 -13.98 -5.08 7.93
N PHE A 129 -13.01 -4.61 7.15
CA PHE A 129 -11.69 -5.23 7.05
C PHE A 129 -10.77 -4.68 8.14
N ALA A 130 -10.09 -5.58 8.85
CA ALA A 130 -9.15 -5.22 9.91
C ALA A 130 -7.71 -5.06 9.40
N VAL A 131 -7.38 -5.75 8.30
CA VAL A 131 -6.06 -5.72 7.65
C VAL A 131 -6.28 -5.61 6.14
N VAL A 132 -5.45 -4.81 5.48
CA VAL A 132 -5.37 -4.75 4.01
C VAL A 132 -3.93 -4.95 3.60
N MET A 133 -3.70 -5.80 2.62
CA MET A 133 -2.38 -6.16 2.10
C MET A 133 -2.26 -5.79 0.63
N SER A 134 -1.05 -5.47 0.18
CA SER A 134 -0.76 -5.43 -1.25
C SER A 134 -0.91 -6.83 -1.86
N ARG A 135 -1.74 -6.97 -2.89
CA ARG A 135 -1.94 -8.23 -3.60
C ARG A 135 -0.62 -8.80 -4.14
N GLN A 136 0.22 -7.94 -4.70
CA GLN A 136 1.51 -8.33 -5.27
C GLN A 136 2.46 -8.89 -4.20
N VAL A 137 2.56 -8.20 -3.04
CA VAL A 137 3.41 -8.65 -1.92
C VAL A 137 2.86 -9.96 -1.33
N ALA A 138 1.55 -10.07 -1.16
CA ALA A 138 0.91 -11.28 -0.65
C ALA A 138 1.16 -12.50 -1.56
N ALA A 139 1.03 -12.33 -2.88
CA ALA A 139 1.30 -13.38 -3.86
C ALA A 139 2.79 -13.78 -3.89
N GLN A 140 3.71 -12.83 -3.85
CA GLN A 140 5.15 -13.09 -3.89
C GLN A 140 5.67 -13.73 -2.59
N SER A 141 5.02 -13.47 -1.46
CA SER A 141 5.43 -14.02 -0.16
C SER A 141 5.18 -15.53 -0.04
N GLY A 142 4.33 -16.12 -0.90
CA GLY A 142 3.89 -17.51 -0.79
C GLY A 142 2.99 -17.81 0.42
N LEU A 143 2.65 -16.81 1.21
CA LEU A 143 1.79 -16.96 2.39
C LEU A 143 0.30 -17.01 2.04
N VAL A 144 -0.09 -16.44 0.91
CA VAL A 144 -1.46 -16.41 0.44
C VAL A 144 -1.59 -17.31 -0.78
N VAL A 145 -2.25 -18.45 -0.62
CA VAL A 145 -2.48 -19.46 -1.67
C VAL A 145 -3.82 -19.23 -2.37
N TYR A 146 -4.78 -18.65 -1.66
CA TYR A 146 -6.12 -18.34 -2.14
C TYR A 146 -6.64 -17.07 -1.48
N ALA A 147 -7.32 -16.26 -2.26
CA ALA A 147 -8.10 -15.12 -1.77
C ALA A 147 -9.40 -15.03 -2.61
N ASP A 148 -10.51 -14.82 -1.92
CA ASP A 148 -11.81 -14.61 -2.56
C ASP A 148 -11.86 -13.24 -3.24
N GLU A 149 -12.57 -13.13 -4.36
CA GLU A 149 -12.76 -11.87 -5.09
C GLU A 149 -13.39 -10.78 -4.22
N ASP A 150 -14.26 -11.16 -3.29
CA ASP A 150 -14.89 -10.25 -2.31
C ASP A 150 -13.89 -9.60 -1.33
N THR A 151 -12.63 -10.09 -1.30
CA THR A 151 -11.56 -9.52 -0.48
C THR A 151 -10.75 -8.45 -1.22
N ASP A 152 -10.98 -8.24 -2.52
CA ASP A 152 -10.33 -7.22 -3.32
C ASP A 152 -11.02 -5.86 -3.21
N LEU A 153 -10.35 -4.92 -2.55
CA LEU A 153 -10.84 -3.56 -2.32
C LEU A 153 -10.41 -2.55 -3.39
N THR A 154 -9.63 -2.98 -4.40
CA THR A 154 -9.00 -2.07 -5.37
C THR A 154 -10.02 -1.12 -6.02
N GLN A 155 -11.12 -1.66 -6.55
CA GLN A 155 -12.12 -0.83 -7.25
C GLN A 155 -12.88 0.10 -6.30
N ALA A 156 -13.13 -0.33 -5.07
CA ALA A 156 -13.79 0.50 -4.06
C ALA A 156 -12.89 1.68 -3.66
N VAL A 157 -11.57 1.43 -3.51
CA VAL A 157 -10.59 2.48 -3.20
C VAL A 157 -10.41 3.44 -4.37
N ILE A 158 -10.34 2.96 -5.63
CA ILE A 158 -10.28 3.82 -6.82
C ILE A 158 -11.50 4.75 -6.88
N LYS A 159 -12.68 4.25 -6.56
CA LYS A 159 -13.89 5.07 -6.51
C LYS A 159 -13.83 6.14 -5.42
N GLU A 160 -13.20 5.83 -4.29
CA GLU A 160 -13.00 6.78 -3.19
C GLU A 160 -12.00 7.88 -3.55
N LEU A 161 -10.88 7.53 -4.23
CA LEU A 161 -9.86 8.49 -4.70
C LEU A 161 -10.37 9.51 -5.72
N LYS A 162 -11.46 9.19 -6.43
CA LYS A 162 -12.06 10.06 -7.48
C LYS A 162 -13.20 10.95 -6.96
N ARG A 163 -13.48 10.92 -5.66
CA ARG A 163 -14.52 11.76 -5.02
C ARG A 163 -14.01 13.12 -4.63
#